data_29eabfba7405926eded146ac49444ec6
#
_entry.id   29eabfba7405926eded146ac49444ec6
#
_cell.length_a   1.000
_cell.length_b   1.000
_cell.length_c   1.000
_cell.angle_alpha   90.00
_cell.angle_beta   90.00
_cell.angle_gamma   90.00
#
_symmetry.space_group_name_H-M   'P 1'
#
loop_
_entity.id
_entity.type
_entity.pdbx_description
1 polymer ?
#
loop_
_entity_poly.entity_id
_entity_poly.type
_entity_poly.pdbx_seq_one_letter_code
_entity_poly.pdbx_strand_id
1 'polypeptide(L)'
;MGVRKREAAEKRKEALKTTSIAKLVNVPTSPRKMRVVSDLVRGVEVMKALNILKYNAKAPAARLEKLLQSAIVNWESKTGDKIDEGKVYVKTIAVDSARMLKRLRPAPQGRGYRVRKRSNHVTIILDNISNRPVSTKAKKAEAKEVVE
;
A
#
# COMPACT_ATOMS: atom_id res chain seq x y z
N MET A 1 -27.05 -15.98 15.87
CA MET A 1 -26.30 -15.64 14.63
C MET A 1 -26.30 -16.87 13.73
N GLY A 2 -26.60 -16.69 12.41
CA GLY A 2 -26.61 -17.82 11.47
C GLY A 2 -25.20 -18.41 11.26
N VAL A 3 -25.13 -19.72 11.10
CA VAL A 3 -23.89 -20.51 10.92
C VAL A 3 -22.98 -19.91 9.85
N ARG A 4 -23.52 -19.52 8.70
CA ARG A 4 -22.77 -18.86 7.59
C ARG A 4 -21.99 -17.60 8.01
N LYS A 5 -22.55 -16.77 8.91
CA LYS A 5 -21.87 -15.55 9.38
C LYS A 5 -20.69 -15.90 10.28
N ARG A 6 -20.83 -16.94 11.11
CA ARG A 6 -19.76 -17.42 11.99
C ARG A 6 -18.62 -18.01 11.19
N GLU A 7 -18.90 -18.91 10.26
CA GLU A 7 -17.89 -19.50 9.36
C GLU A 7 -17.15 -18.45 8.53
N ALA A 8 -17.88 -17.47 7.97
CA ALA A 8 -17.25 -16.37 7.23
C ALA A 8 -16.37 -15.49 8.13
N ALA A 9 -16.72 -15.30 9.40
CA ALA A 9 -15.90 -14.55 10.35
C ALA A 9 -14.65 -15.34 10.75
N GLU A 10 -14.76 -16.64 10.95
CA GLU A 10 -13.64 -17.54 11.25
C GLU A 10 -12.64 -17.58 10.09
N LYS A 11 -13.10 -17.78 8.86
CA LYS A 11 -12.25 -17.72 7.65
C LYS A 11 -11.51 -16.40 7.50
N ARG A 12 -12.18 -15.27 7.79
CA ARG A 12 -11.50 -13.94 7.77
C ARG A 12 -10.44 -13.82 8.86
N LYS A 13 -10.70 -14.32 10.05
CA LYS A 13 -9.72 -14.31 11.15
C LYS A 13 -8.50 -15.16 10.83
N GLU A 14 -8.69 -16.33 10.23
CA GLU A 14 -7.62 -17.21 9.78
C GLU A 14 -6.78 -16.55 8.68
N ALA A 15 -7.42 -15.97 7.66
CA ALA A 15 -6.73 -15.24 6.61
C ALA A 15 -5.92 -14.05 7.14
N LEU A 16 -6.41 -13.34 8.16
CA LEU A 16 -5.69 -12.23 8.80
C LEU A 16 -4.48 -12.67 9.62
N LYS A 17 -4.47 -13.91 10.15
CA LYS A 17 -3.30 -14.45 10.87
C LYS A 17 -2.11 -14.65 9.93
N THR A 18 -2.36 -15.10 8.70
CA THR A 18 -1.31 -15.38 7.70
C THR A 18 -0.90 -14.15 6.91
N THR A 19 -1.79 -13.15 6.76
CA THR A 19 -1.52 -11.96 5.95
C THR A 19 -0.73 -10.91 6.73
N SER A 20 0.41 -10.46 6.21
CA SER A 20 1.15 -9.33 6.77
C SER A 20 0.54 -8.00 6.32
N ILE A 21 0.04 -7.22 7.28
CA ILE A 21 -0.60 -5.93 7.04
C ILE A 21 0.10 -4.87 7.90
N ALA A 22 0.47 -3.76 7.27
CA ALA A 22 0.90 -2.54 7.97
C ALA A 22 -0.01 -1.37 7.60
N LYS A 23 -0.39 -0.57 8.60
CA LYS A 23 -1.30 0.57 8.42
C LYS A 23 -0.68 1.84 8.99
N LEU A 24 -0.76 2.91 8.22
CA LEU A 24 -0.37 4.25 8.63
C LEU A 24 -1.61 5.15 8.60
N VAL A 25 -2.01 5.68 9.76
CA VAL A 25 -3.29 6.37 9.95
C VAL A 25 -3.07 7.87 10.12
N ASN A 26 -3.99 8.68 9.58
CA ASN A 26 -4.05 10.14 9.73
C ASN A 26 -2.78 10.89 9.31
N VAL A 27 -2.18 10.48 8.20
CA VAL A 27 -0.98 11.15 7.66
C VAL A 27 -1.35 12.52 7.10
N PRO A 28 -0.73 13.62 7.55
CA PRO A 28 -1.05 14.97 7.10
C PRO A 28 -0.45 15.29 5.73
N THR A 29 -0.77 14.47 4.73
CA THR A 29 -0.44 14.68 3.32
C THR A 29 -1.67 14.43 2.46
N SER A 30 -1.72 15.07 1.29
CA SER A 30 -2.82 14.85 0.36
C SER A 30 -2.79 13.42 -0.19
N PRO A 31 -3.94 12.69 -0.22
CA PRO A 31 -4.03 11.35 -0.81
C PRO A 31 -3.50 11.30 -2.25
N ARG A 32 -3.77 12.34 -3.03
CA ARG A 32 -3.32 12.47 -4.41
C ARG A 32 -1.79 12.44 -4.54
N LYS A 33 -1.06 13.15 -3.65
CA LYS A 33 0.40 13.15 -3.62
C LYS A 33 0.95 11.81 -3.13
N MET A 34 0.27 11.16 -2.18
CA MET A 34 0.65 9.85 -1.66
C MET A 34 0.50 8.76 -2.72
N ARG A 35 -0.60 8.74 -3.49
CA ARG A 35 -0.85 7.74 -4.54
C ARG A 35 0.24 7.72 -5.61
N VAL A 36 0.73 8.88 -6.03
CA VAL A 36 1.81 8.97 -7.02
C VAL A 36 3.06 8.19 -6.59
N VAL A 37 3.42 8.24 -5.31
CA VAL A 37 4.57 7.48 -4.78
C VAL A 37 4.22 6.02 -4.53
N SER A 38 3.00 5.74 -4.07
CA SER A 38 2.51 4.38 -3.86
C SER A 38 2.49 3.56 -5.16
N ASP A 39 2.17 4.18 -6.28
CA ASP A 39 2.11 3.51 -7.58
C ASP A 39 3.48 3.07 -8.10
N LEU A 40 4.57 3.73 -7.66
CA LEU A 40 5.94 3.34 -8.01
C LEU A 40 6.38 2.02 -7.35
N VAL A 41 5.81 1.69 -6.21
CA VAL A 41 6.22 0.51 -5.42
C VAL A 41 5.20 -0.62 -5.45
N ARG A 42 4.04 -0.40 -6.08
CA ARG A 42 3.01 -1.43 -6.22
C ARG A 42 3.49 -2.58 -7.11
N GLY A 43 3.44 -3.81 -6.60
CA GLY A 43 3.87 -5.01 -7.33
C GLY A 43 5.38 -5.17 -7.45
N VAL A 44 6.17 -4.30 -6.81
CA VAL A 44 7.63 -4.37 -6.81
C VAL A 44 8.09 -5.26 -5.64
N GLU A 45 9.22 -5.90 -5.80
CA GLU A 45 9.93 -6.62 -4.74
C GLU A 45 10.26 -5.70 -3.57
N VAL A 46 10.17 -6.19 -2.35
CA VAL A 46 10.29 -5.39 -1.13
C VAL A 46 11.63 -4.65 -1.03
N MET A 47 12.75 -5.30 -1.31
CA MET A 47 14.08 -4.67 -1.23
C MET A 47 14.26 -3.59 -2.29
N LYS A 48 13.79 -3.83 -3.52
CA LYS A 48 13.77 -2.82 -4.60
C LYS A 48 12.84 -1.66 -4.26
N ALA A 49 11.68 -1.95 -3.66
CA ALA A 49 10.72 -0.92 -3.22
C ALA A 49 11.32 -0.01 -2.14
N LEU A 50 12.08 -0.54 -1.18
CA LEU A 50 12.82 0.26 -0.18
C LEU A 50 13.81 1.20 -0.85
N ASN A 51 14.61 0.70 -1.80
CA ASN A 51 15.57 1.51 -2.53
C ASN A 51 14.89 2.63 -3.33
N ILE A 52 13.79 2.32 -4.03
CA ILE A 52 12.99 3.32 -4.77
C ILE A 52 12.49 4.42 -3.83
N LEU A 53 11.99 4.05 -2.63
CA LEU A 53 11.47 5.01 -1.66
C LEU A 53 12.58 5.86 -1.03
N LYS A 54 13.73 5.26 -0.71
CA LYS A 54 14.88 5.94 -0.10
C LYS A 54 15.45 7.05 -0.99
N TYR A 55 15.55 6.80 -2.29
CA TYR A 55 16.11 7.77 -3.25
C TYR A 55 15.07 8.70 -3.88
N ASN A 56 13.79 8.59 -3.49
CA ASN A 56 12.74 9.45 -4.02
C ASN A 56 12.67 10.78 -3.27
N ALA A 57 12.86 11.90 -3.96
CA ALA A 57 12.84 13.24 -3.39
C ALA A 57 11.46 13.73 -2.90
N LYS A 58 10.38 12.99 -3.16
CA LYS A 58 9.02 13.39 -2.75
C LYS A 58 8.79 13.15 -1.27
N ALA A 59 8.30 14.15 -0.53
CA ALA A 59 8.03 14.08 0.91
C ALA A 59 7.19 12.85 1.39
N PRO A 60 6.22 12.30 0.64
CA PRO A 60 5.52 11.08 1.02
C PRO A 60 6.40 9.84 1.07
N ALA A 61 7.53 9.79 0.34
CA ALA A 61 8.38 8.62 0.22
C ALA A 61 8.97 8.17 1.56
N ALA A 62 9.51 9.09 2.35
CA ALA A 62 10.09 8.80 3.67
C ALA A 62 9.06 8.20 4.67
N ARG A 63 7.77 8.55 4.50
CA ARG A 63 6.70 7.97 5.33
C ARG A 63 6.32 6.57 4.88
N LEU A 64 6.30 6.33 3.56
CA LEU A 64 6.05 5.01 2.99
C LEU A 64 7.20 4.06 3.26
N GLU A 65 8.44 4.54 3.26
CA GLU A 65 9.64 3.77 3.63
C GLU A 65 9.50 3.20 5.04
N LYS A 66 9.20 4.04 6.04
CA LYS A 66 8.97 3.61 7.43
C LYS A 66 7.80 2.62 7.55
N LEU A 67 6.72 2.84 6.80
CA LEU A 67 5.59 1.93 6.80
C LEU A 67 5.97 0.58 6.18
N LEU A 68 6.77 0.58 5.11
CA LEU A 68 7.25 -0.65 4.48
C LEU A 68 8.20 -1.42 5.41
N GLN A 69 9.08 -0.75 6.14
CA GLN A 69 9.92 -1.36 7.18
C GLN A 69 9.06 -2.03 8.27
N SER A 70 8.01 -1.36 8.74
CA SER A 70 7.05 -1.96 9.66
C SER A 70 6.32 -3.18 9.07
N ALA A 71 6.01 -3.15 7.77
CA ALA A 71 5.40 -4.29 7.08
C ALA A 71 6.35 -5.50 7.01
N ILE A 72 7.66 -5.26 6.82
CA ILE A 72 8.72 -6.26 6.85
C ILE A 72 8.77 -6.96 8.21
N VAL A 73 8.88 -6.19 9.29
CA VAL A 73 8.91 -6.74 10.65
C VAL A 73 7.63 -7.54 10.97
N ASN A 74 6.47 -7.06 10.53
CA ASN A 74 5.21 -7.78 10.69
C ASN A 74 5.18 -9.08 9.88
N TRP A 75 5.84 -9.11 8.73
CA TRP A 75 5.99 -10.31 7.92
C TRP A 75 6.86 -11.34 8.64
N GLU A 76 8.06 -10.97 9.05
CA GLU A 76 9.00 -11.82 9.77
C GLU A 76 8.40 -12.39 11.07
N SER A 77 7.66 -11.56 11.82
CA SER A 77 6.98 -12.00 13.05
C SER A 77 5.89 -13.03 12.81
N LYS A 78 5.26 -13.05 11.62
CA LYS A 78 4.16 -13.97 11.29
C LYS A 78 4.62 -15.24 10.60
N THR A 79 5.63 -15.15 9.74
CA THR A 79 6.15 -16.30 8.98
C THR A 79 7.30 -16.99 9.69
N GLY A 80 8.03 -16.28 10.57
CA GLY A 80 9.27 -16.77 11.18
C GLY A 80 10.47 -16.71 10.24
N ASP A 81 10.27 -16.41 8.96
CA ASP A 81 11.31 -16.34 7.96
C ASP A 81 11.80 -14.91 7.78
N LYS A 82 13.11 -14.72 7.66
CA LYS A 82 13.68 -13.43 7.23
C LYS A 82 13.32 -13.15 5.78
N ILE A 83 13.16 -11.87 5.45
CA ILE A 83 12.92 -11.45 4.08
C ILE A 83 14.24 -11.52 3.32
N ASP A 84 14.40 -12.60 2.53
CA ASP A 84 15.46 -12.71 1.56
C ASP A 84 15.15 -11.94 0.27
N GLU A 85 16.19 -11.53 -0.44
CA GLU A 85 16.05 -10.89 -1.74
C GLU A 85 15.27 -11.79 -2.72
N GLY A 86 14.28 -11.20 -3.37
CA GLY A 86 13.52 -11.85 -4.43
C GLY A 86 12.31 -12.68 -4.01
N LYS A 87 12.07 -12.94 -2.73
CA LYS A 87 10.96 -13.83 -2.31
C LYS A 87 9.65 -13.13 -1.98
N VAL A 88 9.69 -11.86 -1.58
CA VAL A 88 8.53 -11.10 -1.10
C VAL A 88 8.30 -9.84 -1.93
N TYR A 89 7.05 -9.53 -2.23
CA TYR A 89 6.67 -8.35 -2.99
C TYR A 89 5.52 -7.56 -2.34
N VAL A 90 5.35 -6.30 -2.74
CA VAL A 90 4.23 -5.46 -2.33
C VAL A 90 2.99 -5.85 -3.13
N LYS A 91 2.12 -6.69 -2.56
CA LYS A 91 0.90 -7.16 -3.21
C LYS A 91 -0.10 -6.03 -3.40
N THR A 92 -0.38 -5.30 -2.33
CA THR A 92 -1.38 -4.23 -2.35
C THR A 92 -0.88 -3.05 -1.53
N ILE A 93 -1.02 -1.87 -2.11
CA ILE A 93 -0.86 -0.61 -1.41
C ILE A 93 -2.09 0.25 -1.69
N ALA A 94 -2.90 0.48 -0.65
CA ALA A 94 -4.12 1.27 -0.71
C ALA A 94 -3.93 2.60 -0.01
N VAL A 95 -4.42 3.68 -0.63
CA VAL A 95 -4.37 5.04 -0.09
C VAL A 95 -5.78 5.60 -0.03
N ASP A 96 -6.31 5.70 1.19
CA ASP A 96 -7.65 6.17 1.49
C ASP A 96 -7.63 7.62 1.98
N SER A 97 -8.73 8.32 1.79
CA SER A 97 -8.90 9.68 2.31
C SER A 97 -9.22 9.63 3.80
N ALA A 98 -8.50 10.43 4.58
CA ALA A 98 -8.76 10.63 6.01
C ALA A 98 -9.43 11.99 6.27
N ARG A 99 -9.65 12.30 7.56
CA ARG A 99 -10.23 13.56 8.00
C ARG A 99 -9.43 14.75 7.48
N MET A 100 -10.13 15.75 6.96
CA MET A 100 -9.51 16.98 6.47
C MET A 100 -9.73 18.14 7.45
N LEU A 101 -8.73 19.01 7.57
CA LEU A 101 -8.85 20.27 8.27
C LEU A 101 -9.33 21.34 7.30
N LYS A 102 -10.43 21.98 7.64
CA LYS A 102 -10.99 23.12 6.88
C LYS A 102 -10.41 24.42 7.43
N ARG A 103 -9.94 25.30 6.55
CA ARG A 103 -9.43 26.64 6.87
C ARG A 103 -10.06 27.64 5.92
N LEU A 104 -10.14 28.88 6.32
CA LEU A 104 -10.54 30.00 5.48
C LEU A 104 -9.30 30.84 5.17
N ARG A 105 -9.21 31.30 3.93
CA ARG A 105 -8.24 32.29 3.47
C ARG A 105 -9.00 33.52 3.03
N PRO A 106 -8.72 34.70 3.58
CA PRO A 106 -9.38 35.93 3.18
C PRO A 106 -9.08 36.22 1.71
N ALA A 107 -10.07 36.80 1.03
CA ALA A 107 -10.01 37.24 -0.35
C ALA A 107 -10.54 38.67 -0.47
N PRO A 108 -10.26 39.38 -1.57
CA PRO A 108 -10.78 40.72 -1.81
C PRO A 108 -12.32 40.77 -1.72
N GLN A 109 -12.88 41.93 -1.42
CA GLN A 109 -14.30 42.21 -1.31
C GLN A 109 -15.02 41.42 -0.20
N GLY A 110 -14.37 41.13 0.93
CA GLY A 110 -14.98 40.44 2.06
C GLY A 110 -15.27 38.94 1.81
N ARG A 111 -14.77 38.36 0.72
CA ARG A 111 -14.96 36.95 0.40
C ARG A 111 -13.93 36.09 1.15
N GLY A 112 -14.25 34.80 1.37
CA GLY A 112 -13.35 33.81 1.96
C GLY A 112 -13.22 32.55 1.11
N TYR A 113 -12.00 32.12 0.81
CA TYR A 113 -11.76 30.85 0.13
C TYR A 113 -11.56 29.72 1.13
N ARG A 114 -12.22 28.59 0.88
CA ARG A 114 -12.07 27.37 1.70
C ARG A 114 -10.80 26.62 1.30
N VAL A 115 -9.86 26.50 2.24
CA VAL A 115 -8.66 25.67 2.11
C VAL A 115 -8.89 24.35 2.83
N ARG A 116 -8.72 23.24 2.12
CA ARG A 116 -8.84 21.88 2.66
C ARG A 116 -7.46 21.25 2.83
N LYS A 117 -6.96 21.18 4.07
CA LYS A 117 -5.74 20.42 4.40
C LYS A 117 -6.13 18.95 4.56
N ARG A 118 -5.87 18.14 3.54
CA ARG A 118 -6.27 16.72 3.48
C ARG A 118 -5.28 15.84 4.19
N SER A 119 -5.79 14.78 4.82
CA SER A 119 -5.00 13.67 5.35
C SER A 119 -5.36 12.37 4.65
N ASN A 120 -4.57 11.34 4.84
CA ASN A 120 -4.77 10.03 4.24
C ASN A 120 -4.47 8.89 5.23
N HIS A 121 -4.95 7.71 4.89
CA HIS A 121 -4.58 6.45 5.49
C HIS A 121 -3.88 5.61 4.41
N VAL A 122 -2.84 4.88 4.80
CA VAL A 122 -2.15 3.96 3.89
C VAL A 122 -2.16 2.58 4.50
N THR A 123 -2.51 1.58 3.69
CA THR A 123 -2.46 0.17 4.06
C THR A 123 -1.55 -0.55 3.08
N ILE A 124 -0.54 -1.27 3.58
CA ILE A 124 0.36 -2.12 2.78
C ILE A 124 0.11 -3.57 3.16
N ILE A 125 0.06 -4.43 2.14
CA ILE A 125 -0.03 -5.88 2.27
C ILE A 125 1.13 -6.48 1.48
N LEU A 126 1.92 -7.33 2.14
CA LEU A 126 2.99 -8.10 1.52
C LEU A 126 2.51 -9.52 1.20
N ASP A 127 3.10 -10.14 0.17
CA ASP A 127 2.86 -11.54 -0.19
C ASP A 127 4.11 -12.14 -0.84
N ASN A 128 4.18 -13.47 -0.89
CA ASN A 128 5.24 -14.18 -1.58
C ASN A 128 5.11 -14.05 -3.10
N ILE A 129 6.25 -14.00 -3.79
CA ILE A 129 6.29 -13.92 -5.27
C ILE A 129 5.68 -15.16 -5.92
N SER A 130 5.78 -16.34 -5.29
CA SER A 130 5.09 -17.56 -5.74
C SER A 130 3.57 -17.39 -5.89
N ASN A 131 2.96 -16.52 -5.09
CA ASN A 131 1.53 -16.20 -5.13
C ASN A 131 1.19 -15.03 -6.06
N ARG A 132 2.19 -14.50 -6.80
CA ARG A 132 1.96 -13.35 -7.69
C ARG A 132 1.12 -13.77 -8.89
N PRO A 133 -0.06 -13.16 -9.12
CA PRO A 133 -0.82 -13.44 -10.32
C PRO A 133 0.00 -13.01 -11.55
N VAL A 134 0.25 -13.94 -12.47
CA VAL A 134 0.94 -13.65 -13.74
C VAL A 134 0.13 -12.59 -14.48
N SER A 135 0.75 -11.44 -14.76
CA SER A 135 0.06 -10.34 -15.41
C SER A 135 -0.44 -10.78 -16.80
N THR A 136 -1.66 -10.39 -17.14
CA THR A 136 -2.27 -10.69 -18.47
C THR A 136 -1.44 -10.21 -19.65
N LYS A 137 -0.52 -9.25 -19.44
CA LYS A 137 0.45 -8.80 -20.45
C LYS A 137 1.55 -9.84 -20.72
N ALA A 138 2.04 -10.54 -19.68
CA ALA A 138 3.02 -11.64 -19.87
C ALA A 138 2.41 -12.83 -20.58
N LYS A 139 1.18 -13.23 -20.20
CA LYS A 139 0.45 -14.31 -20.89
C LYS A 139 0.20 -14.01 -22.38
N LYS A 140 0.05 -12.73 -22.75
CA LYS A 140 -0.17 -12.32 -24.15
C LYS A 140 1.14 -12.26 -24.95
N ALA A 141 2.29 -12.11 -24.29
CA ALA A 141 3.61 -12.20 -24.92
C ALA A 141 4.00 -13.66 -25.18
N GLU A 142 3.86 -14.54 -24.18
CA GLU A 142 4.11 -15.98 -24.31
C GLU A 142 3.19 -16.63 -25.36
N ALA A 143 1.91 -16.20 -25.44
CA ALA A 143 0.98 -16.70 -26.45
C ALA A 143 1.30 -16.24 -27.88
N LYS A 144 2.13 -15.21 -28.07
CA LYS A 144 2.60 -14.78 -29.39
C LYS A 144 3.87 -15.50 -29.84
N GLU A 145 4.75 -15.88 -28.90
CA GLU A 145 5.96 -16.66 -29.20
C GLU A 145 5.68 -18.14 -29.56
N VAL A 146 4.52 -18.67 -29.14
CA VAL A 146 4.11 -20.07 -29.45
C VAL A 146 3.40 -20.20 -30.81
N VAL A 147 3.10 -19.09 -31.49
CA VAL A 147 2.37 -19.06 -32.78
C VAL A 147 3.27 -18.68 -33.99
N GLU A 148 4.56 -18.38 -33.71
CA GLU A 148 5.62 -18.30 -34.75
C GLU A 148 6.47 -19.57 -34.75
#